data_4f5f82cbe4de3806d3b5e7fd3021c8f1
#
_entry.id   4f5f82cbe4de3806d3b5e7fd3021c8f1
#
_cell.length_a   1.000
_cell.length_b   1.000
_cell.length_c   1.000
_cell.angle_alpha   90.00
_cell.angle_beta   90.00
_cell.angle_gamma   90.00
#
_symmetry.space_group_name_H-M   'P 1'
#
loop_
_entity.id
_entity.type
_entity.pdbx_description
1 polymer ?
#
loop_
_entity_poly.entity_id
_entity_poly.type
_entity_poly.pdbx_seq_one_letter_code
_entity_poly.pdbx_strand_id
1 'polypeptide(L)'
;MPKITFLNLGEVLEIHRDQIARYGGLPGLRDLDLLKSAVAMPQATFDGEFLHTDIFEMAAAYLFHIVGNHPFLDGNKRVGAVACLVFLELNGYEFTAPEKELEEIVFAIARGEMSKADIAIFVRKWTASASVGDRGS
;
A
#
# COMPACT_ATOMS: atom_id res chain seq x y z
N MET A 1 -5.63 -16.73 -15.71
CA MET A 1 -5.18 -15.47 -15.06
C MET A 1 -5.04 -15.69 -13.56
N PRO A 2 -3.92 -15.29 -13.00
CA PRO A 2 -3.77 -15.35 -11.54
C PRO A 2 -4.82 -14.45 -10.90
N LYS A 3 -5.35 -14.93 -9.81
CA LYS A 3 -6.30 -14.16 -9.05
C LYS A 3 -5.55 -13.20 -8.13
N ILE A 4 -5.97 -11.96 -8.10
CA ILE A 4 -5.33 -10.96 -7.26
C ILE A 4 -5.91 -11.04 -5.85
N THR A 5 -5.03 -11.06 -4.87
CA THR A 5 -5.40 -11.05 -3.46
C THR A 5 -5.28 -9.63 -2.92
N PHE A 6 -6.43 -9.04 -2.60
CA PHE A 6 -6.47 -7.69 -2.03
C PHE A 6 -6.48 -7.74 -0.51
N LEU A 7 -5.98 -6.68 0.12
CA LEU A 7 -6.12 -6.52 1.56
C LEU A 7 -7.55 -6.08 1.87
N ASN A 8 -8.09 -6.60 2.96
CA ASN A 8 -9.40 -6.17 3.44
C ASN A 8 -9.24 -5.21 4.62
N LEU A 9 -10.37 -4.65 5.06
CA LEU A 9 -10.39 -3.69 6.14
C LEU A 9 -9.76 -4.22 7.42
N GLY A 10 -10.11 -5.45 7.79
CA GLY A 10 -9.57 -6.07 9.00
C GLY A 10 -8.06 -6.21 8.96
N GLU A 11 -7.53 -6.56 7.79
CA GLU A 11 -6.09 -6.72 7.63
C GLU A 11 -5.35 -5.39 7.75
N VAL A 12 -5.91 -4.32 7.21
CA VAL A 12 -5.28 -3.00 7.34
C VAL A 12 -5.34 -2.52 8.80
N LEU A 13 -6.45 -2.80 9.49
CA LEU A 13 -6.54 -2.49 10.92
C LEU A 13 -5.49 -3.27 11.74
N GLU A 14 -5.24 -4.53 11.38
CA GLU A 14 -4.20 -5.33 12.02
C GLU A 14 -2.82 -4.75 11.77
N ILE A 15 -2.55 -4.32 10.55
CA ILE A 15 -1.29 -3.67 10.21
C ILE A 15 -1.09 -2.44 11.09
N HIS A 16 -2.13 -1.63 11.24
CA HIS A 16 -2.03 -0.42 12.08
C HIS A 16 -1.73 -0.79 13.53
N ARG A 17 -2.45 -1.77 14.07
CA ARG A 17 -2.24 -2.20 15.45
C ARG A 17 -0.81 -2.67 15.66
N ASP A 18 -0.28 -3.44 14.71
CA ASP A 18 1.08 -3.94 14.79
C ASP A 18 2.11 -2.80 14.73
N GLN A 19 1.92 -1.84 13.82
CA GLN A 19 2.85 -0.72 13.68
C GLN A 19 2.88 0.16 14.94
N ILE A 20 1.73 0.41 15.53
CA ILE A 20 1.65 1.18 16.77
C ILE A 20 2.34 0.42 17.91
N ALA A 21 2.11 -0.89 18.00
CA ALA A 21 2.72 -1.70 19.05
C ALA A 21 4.26 -1.73 18.92
N ARG A 22 4.76 -1.79 17.70
CA ARG A 22 6.21 -1.90 17.46
C ARG A 22 6.93 -0.56 17.58
N TYR A 23 6.33 0.50 17.09
CA TYR A 23 7.03 1.78 16.92
C TYR A 23 6.42 2.94 17.69
N GLY A 24 5.34 2.69 18.41
CA GLY A 24 4.69 3.72 19.22
C GLY A 24 3.74 4.57 18.38
N GLY A 25 3.08 5.48 19.05
CA GLY A 25 2.10 6.38 18.46
C GLY A 25 0.74 6.18 19.10
N LEU A 26 -0.22 6.99 18.66
CA LEU A 26 -1.56 6.94 19.21
C LEU A 26 -2.37 5.85 18.50
N PRO A 27 -2.99 4.94 19.24
CA PRO A 27 -3.90 3.97 18.63
C PRO A 27 -5.22 4.65 18.26
N GLY A 28 -5.93 4.04 17.34
CA GLY A 28 -7.30 4.43 17.04
C GLY A 28 -7.48 5.06 15.68
N LEU A 29 -8.73 5.09 15.28
CA LEU A 29 -9.16 5.65 14.01
C LEU A 29 -9.49 7.12 14.15
N ARG A 30 -9.16 7.90 13.12
CA ARG A 30 -9.64 9.25 12.98
C ARG A 30 -10.95 9.25 12.19
N ASP A 31 -11.02 8.42 11.13
CA ASP A 31 -12.20 8.42 10.25
C ASP A 31 -12.32 7.05 9.59
N LEU A 32 -13.31 6.29 10.02
CA LEU A 32 -13.53 4.93 9.49
C LEU A 32 -13.95 4.96 8.02
N ASP A 33 -14.77 5.92 7.61
CA ASP A 33 -15.22 5.99 6.22
C ASP A 33 -14.06 6.28 5.28
N LEU A 34 -13.13 7.13 5.69
CA LEU A 34 -11.93 7.38 4.89
C LEU A 34 -11.03 6.15 4.82
N LEU A 35 -10.99 5.34 5.86
CA LEU A 35 -10.26 4.08 5.81
C LEU A 35 -10.92 3.10 4.84
N LYS A 36 -12.24 2.95 4.93
CA LYS A 36 -12.97 2.08 4.02
C LYS A 36 -12.76 2.49 2.56
N SER A 37 -12.78 3.79 2.30
CA SER A 37 -12.52 4.31 0.96
C SER A 37 -11.12 3.94 0.49
N ALA A 38 -10.11 4.14 1.34
CA ALA A 38 -8.73 3.85 0.98
C ALA A 38 -8.53 2.35 0.68
N VAL A 39 -9.17 1.48 1.44
CA VAL A 39 -9.05 0.03 1.25
C VAL A 39 -9.78 -0.42 -0.01
N ALA A 40 -10.87 0.26 -0.37
CA ALA A 40 -11.65 -0.09 -1.55
C ALA A 40 -11.00 0.35 -2.86
N MET A 41 -10.25 1.44 -2.84
CA MET A 41 -9.71 2.03 -4.08
C MET A 41 -8.82 1.10 -4.90
N PRO A 42 -7.91 0.31 -4.31
CA PRO A 42 -7.06 -0.55 -5.13
C PRO A 42 -7.84 -1.55 -5.98
N GLN A 43 -9.01 -1.98 -5.53
CA GLN A 43 -9.81 -2.95 -6.26
C GLN A 43 -11.02 -2.33 -6.96
N ALA A 44 -11.06 -1.01 -7.04
CA ALA A 44 -12.17 -0.33 -7.69
C ALA A 44 -12.26 -0.72 -9.16
N THR A 45 -13.49 -0.85 -9.65
CA THR A 45 -13.74 -1.21 -11.04
C THR A 45 -14.61 -0.16 -11.69
N PHE A 46 -14.50 -0.09 -13.01
CA PHE A 46 -15.38 0.70 -13.85
C PHE A 46 -15.72 -0.14 -15.09
N ASP A 47 -17.00 -0.28 -15.33
CA ASP A 47 -17.47 -1.02 -16.51
C ASP A 47 -16.90 -2.46 -16.54
N GLY A 48 -16.80 -3.08 -15.35
CA GLY A 48 -16.33 -4.46 -15.24
C GLY A 48 -14.84 -4.66 -15.22
N GLU A 49 -14.06 -3.58 -15.31
CA GLU A 49 -12.61 -3.69 -15.34
C GLU A 49 -11.97 -2.87 -14.21
N PHE A 50 -10.81 -3.32 -13.74
CA PHE A 50 -10.11 -2.59 -12.69
C PHE A 50 -9.64 -1.21 -13.19
N LEU A 51 -9.85 -0.19 -12.37
CA LEU A 51 -9.31 1.15 -12.64
C LEU A 51 -7.80 1.14 -12.60
N HIS A 52 -7.22 0.39 -11.67
CA HIS A 52 -5.78 0.22 -11.56
C HIS A 52 -5.44 -1.06 -12.30
N THR A 53 -4.73 -0.93 -13.43
CA THR A 53 -4.67 -1.99 -14.43
C THR A 53 -3.60 -3.03 -14.19
N ASP A 54 -2.66 -2.78 -13.28
CA ASP A 54 -1.65 -3.78 -12.93
C ASP A 54 -1.37 -3.75 -11.44
N ILE A 55 -0.57 -4.73 -11.01
CA ILE A 55 -0.28 -4.93 -9.60
C ILE A 55 0.45 -3.72 -8.98
N PHE A 56 1.26 -3.03 -9.79
CA PHE A 56 2.02 -1.89 -9.29
C PHE A 56 1.13 -0.68 -9.04
N GLU A 57 0.15 -0.48 -9.94
CA GLU A 57 -0.84 0.59 -9.75
C GLU A 57 -1.72 0.31 -8.54
N MET A 58 -2.08 -0.96 -8.33
CA MET A 58 -2.89 -1.35 -7.18
C MET A 58 -2.13 -1.13 -5.88
N ALA A 59 -0.85 -1.50 -5.85
CA ALA A 59 0.01 -1.28 -4.68
C ALA A 59 0.16 0.21 -4.40
N ALA A 60 0.36 0.99 -5.46
CA ALA A 60 0.47 2.44 -5.34
C ALA A 60 -0.81 3.05 -4.78
N ALA A 61 -1.97 2.48 -5.15
CA ALA A 61 -3.25 2.96 -4.66
C ALA A 61 -3.39 2.77 -3.15
N TYR A 62 -2.96 1.63 -2.60
CA TYR A 62 -2.94 1.45 -1.16
C TYR A 62 -2.12 2.56 -0.49
N LEU A 63 -0.92 2.77 -0.97
CA LEU A 63 -0.02 3.76 -0.39
C LEU A 63 -0.61 5.17 -0.49
N PHE A 64 -1.05 5.54 -1.69
CA PHE A 64 -1.56 6.88 -1.95
C PHE A 64 -2.80 7.19 -1.11
N HIS A 65 -3.76 6.27 -1.09
CA HIS A 65 -5.04 6.56 -0.44
C HIS A 65 -4.97 6.45 1.09
N ILE A 66 -4.17 5.51 1.62
CA ILE A 66 -4.02 5.42 3.07
C ILE A 66 -3.29 6.65 3.61
N VAL A 67 -2.19 7.04 2.97
CA VAL A 67 -1.44 8.21 3.42
C VAL A 67 -2.25 9.48 3.21
N GLY A 68 -2.88 9.62 2.03
CA GLY A 68 -3.64 10.82 1.69
C GLY A 68 -4.91 11.01 2.48
N ASN A 69 -5.65 9.93 2.73
CA ASN A 69 -6.90 10.01 3.49
C ASN A 69 -6.67 10.21 4.99
N HIS A 70 -5.50 9.86 5.48
CA HIS A 70 -5.14 10.05 6.89
C HIS A 70 -6.21 9.47 7.83
N PRO A 71 -6.55 8.17 7.67
CA PRO A 71 -7.70 7.61 8.39
C PRO A 71 -7.45 7.28 9.85
N PHE A 72 -6.18 7.17 10.26
CA PHE A 72 -5.83 6.86 11.65
C PHE A 72 -5.41 8.13 12.38
N LEU A 73 -5.45 8.09 13.71
CA LEU A 73 -4.95 9.21 14.51
C LEU A 73 -3.45 9.38 14.33
N ASP A 74 -2.73 8.27 14.13
CA ASP A 74 -1.28 8.28 14.00
C ASP A 74 -0.86 7.09 13.17
N GLY A 75 0.34 7.13 12.59
CA GLY A 75 0.93 5.99 11.89
C GLY A 75 0.48 5.82 10.45
N ASN A 76 -0.21 6.79 9.86
CA ASN A 76 -0.73 6.65 8.48
C ASN A 76 0.36 6.38 7.45
N LYS A 77 1.50 7.05 7.58
CA LYS A 77 2.60 6.86 6.64
C LYS A 77 3.17 5.45 6.73
N ARG A 78 3.35 4.95 7.95
CA ARG A 78 3.85 3.58 8.16
C ARG A 78 2.86 2.54 7.65
N VAL A 79 1.58 2.74 7.96
CA VAL A 79 0.55 1.79 7.53
C VAL A 79 0.44 1.75 6.01
N GLY A 80 0.48 2.91 5.36
CA GLY A 80 0.44 2.96 3.90
C GLY A 80 1.60 2.20 3.28
N ALA A 81 2.81 2.40 3.80
CA ALA A 81 4.00 1.72 3.27
C ALA A 81 3.93 0.21 3.49
N VAL A 82 3.50 -0.22 4.69
CA VAL A 82 3.41 -1.65 5.00
C VAL A 82 2.29 -2.30 4.19
N ALA A 83 1.16 -1.63 4.01
CA ALA A 83 0.06 -2.17 3.21
C ALA A 83 0.51 -2.40 1.76
N CYS A 84 1.24 -1.44 1.19
CA CYS A 84 1.79 -1.58 -0.15
C CYS A 84 2.69 -2.81 -0.25
N LEU A 85 3.61 -2.97 0.70
CA LEU A 85 4.55 -4.09 0.74
C LEU A 85 3.82 -5.42 0.91
N VAL A 86 2.88 -5.51 1.85
CA VAL A 86 2.15 -6.75 2.13
C VAL A 86 1.30 -7.14 0.93
N PHE A 87 0.64 -6.17 0.30
CA PHE A 87 -0.14 -6.46 -0.89
C PHE A 87 0.72 -7.09 -1.98
N LEU A 88 1.91 -6.53 -2.23
CA LEU A 88 2.82 -7.07 -3.23
C LEU A 88 3.26 -8.49 -2.85
N GLU A 89 3.62 -8.71 -1.59
CA GLU A 89 4.05 -10.03 -1.14
C GLU A 89 2.96 -11.08 -1.27
N LEU A 90 1.72 -10.72 -0.95
CA LEU A 90 0.59 -11.64 -1.08
C LEU A 90 0.38 -12.07 -2.53
N ASN A 91 0.84 -11.27 -3.46
CA ASN A 91 0.64 -11.55 -4.89
C ASN A 91 1.92 -12.02 -5.58
N GLY A 92 2.92 -12.44 -4.81
CA GLY A 92 4.11 -13.09 -5.36
C GLY A 92 5.23 -12.15 -5.76
N TYR A 93 5.26 -10.96 -5.20
CA TYR A 93 6.29 -9.97 -5.52
C TYR A 93 7.06 -9.58 -4.27
N GLU A 94 8.27 -9.12 -4.47
CA GLU A 94 9.11 -8.62 -3.40
C GLU A 94 9.41 -7.16 -3.66
N PHE A 95 9.11 -6.31 -2.69
CA PHE A 95 9.36 -4.88 -2.78
C PHE A 95 10.70 -4.59 -2.11
N THR A 96 11.65 -4.08 -2.88
CA THR A 96 13.04 -3.95 -2.44
C THR A 96 13.51 -2.51 -2.36
N ALA A 97 12.60 -1.55 -2.28
CA ALA A 97 12.97 -0.14 -2.19
C ALA A 97 13.84 0.09 -0.95
N PRO A 98 14.94 0.84 -1.09
CA PRO A 98 15.72 1.23 0.08
C PRO A 98 14.85 2.04 1.03
N GLU A 99 15.05 1.82 2.32
CA GLU A 99 14.22 2.44 3.33
C GLU A 99 14.18 3.96 3.21
N LYS A 100 15.33 4.56 2.96
CA LYS A 100 15.42 6.01 2.84
C LYS A 100 14.59 6.54 1.66
N GLU A 101 14.66 5.86 0.52
CA GLU A 101 13.91 6.29 -0.66
C GLU A 101 12.41 6.12 -0.47
N LEU A 102 12.01 5.02 0.15
CA LEU A 102 10.61 4.80 0.48
C LEU A 102 10.11 5.88 1.43
N GLU A 103 10.89 6.22 2.44
CA GLU A 103 10.52 7.24 3.40
C GLU A 103 10.34 8.60 2.72
N GLU A 104 11.25 8.96 1.80
CA GLU A 104 11.14 10.22 1.07
C GLU A 104 9.87 10.27 0.22
N ILE A 105 9.54 9.17 -0.45
CA ILE A 105 8.33 9.09 -1.25
C ILE A 105 7.08 9.23 -0.38
N VAL A 106 7.06 8.56 0.76
CA VAL A 106 5.91 8.59 1.66
C VAL A 106 5.70 10.01 2.20
N PHE A 107 6.78 10.69 2.57
CA PHE A 107 6.67 12.10 2.99
C PHE A 107 6.15 12.98 1.86
N ALA A 108 6.61 12.76 0.63
CA ALA A 108 6.12 13.53 -0.52
C ALA A 108 4.62 13.30 -0.75
N ILE A 109 4.15 12.06 -0.58
CA ILE A 109 2.72 11.75 -0.69
C ILE A 109 1.95 12.50 0.38
N ALA A 110 2.45 12.50 1.61
CA ALA A 110 1.78 13.18 2.73
C ALA A 110 1.68 14.68 2.48
N ARG A 111 2.65 15.26 1.78
CA ARG A 111 2.63 16.68 1.43
C ARG A 111 1.80 16.99 0.17
N GLY A 112 1.25 15.96 -0.47
CA GLY A 112 0.46 16.15 -1.69
C GLY A 112 1.30 16.42 -2.93
N GLU A 113 2.56 15.99 -2.93
CA GLU A 113 3.51 16.28 -4.01
C GLU A 113 3.72 15.13 -4.99
N MET A 114 3.04 14.00 -4.79
CA MET A 114 3.18 12.84 -5.65
C MET A 114 1.83 12.41 -6.18
N SER A 115 1.75 12.16 -7.47
CA SER A 115 0.56 11.56 -8.06
C SER A 115 0.58 10.05 -7.86
N LYS A 116 -0.59 9.43 -7.97
CA LYS A 116 -0.67 7.98 -7.90
C LYS A 116 0.15 7.32 -9.00
N ALA A 117 0.15 7.93 -10.20
CA ALA A 117 0.93 7.43 -11.33
C ALA A 117 2.44 7.45 -11.03
N ASP A 118 2.92 8.51 -10.41
CA ASP A 118 4.33 8.60 -10.03
C ASP A 118 4.71 7.56 -9.00
N ILE A 119 3.81 7.30 -8.06
CA ILE A 119 4.05 6.25 -7.05
C ILE A 119 4.13 4.89 -7.73
N ALA A 120 3.26 4.63 -8.70
CA ALA A 120 3.28 3.35 -9.42
C ALA A 120 4.61 3.14 -10.16
N ILE A 121 5.18 4.20 -10.72
CA ILE A 121 6.49 4.13 -11.36
C ILE A 121 7.57 3.74 -10.35
N PHE A 122 7.53 4.35 -9.17
CA PHE A 122 8.47 4.02 -8.09
C PHE A 122 8.31 2.56 -7.65
N VAL A 123 7.06 2.14 -7.45
CA VAL A 123 6.78 0.77 -7.01
C VAL A 123 7.30 -0.23 -8.05
N ARG A 124 7.02 0.03 -9.33
CA ARG A 124 7.48 -0.87 -10.40
C ARG A 124 9.01 -0.98 -10.42
N LYS A 125 9.69 0.14 -10.24
CA LYS A 125 11.15 0.16 -10.26
C LYS A 125 11.75 -0.75 -9.18
N TRP A 126 11.13 -0.79 -8.01
CA TRP A 126 11.69 -1.50 -6.86
C TRP A 126 10.99 -2.82 -6.55
N THR A 127 10.19 -3.34 -7.48
CA THR A 127 9.47 -4.59 -7.26
C THR A 127 10.02 -5.66 -8.20
N ALA A 128 10.30 -6.83 -7.64
CA ALA A 128 10.77 -7.98 -8.40
C ALA A 128 9.86 -9.16 -8.12
N SER A 129 9.79 -10.09 -9.08
CA SER A 129 9.07 -11.32 -8.85
C SER A 129 9.71 -12.10 -7.72
N ALA A 130 8.91 -12.56 -6.79
CA ALA A 130 9.37 -13.40 -5.69
C ALA A 130 9.28 -14.86 -6.06
N SER A 131 9.30 -15.17 -7.34
CA SER A 131 9.18 -16.53 -7.81
C SER A 131 10.26 -17.43 -7.23
N VAL A 132 9.84 -18.51 -6.61
CA VAL A 132 10.76 -19.46 -6.01
C VAL A 132 11.64 -20.12 -7.07
N GLY A 133 11.08 -20.37 -8.23
CA GLY A 133 11.82 -20.97 -9.31
C GLY A 133 13.06 -20.17 -9.67
N ASP A 134 12.91 -18.86 -9.67
CA ASP A 134 14.03 -17.99 -9.99
C ASP A 134 15.13 -18.10 -8.98
N ARG A 135 14.77 -18.21 -7.71
CA ARG A 135 15.76 -18.29 -6.66
C ARG A 135 16.33 -19.67 -6.52
N GLY A 136 15.56 -20.66 -6.90
CA GLY A 136 16.01 -22.03 -6.83
C GLY A 136 16.95 -22.41 -7.96
N SER A 137 16.94 -21.61 -8.96
CA SER A 137 17.76 -21.88 -10.13
C SER A 137 19.17 -21.38 -9.95
#